data_5948268cd9ec21c2c18384e459dfdc95
#
_entry.id   5948268cd9ec21c2c18384e459dfdc95
#
_cell.length_a   1.000
_cell.length_b   1.000
_cell.length_c   1.000
_cell.angle_alpha   90.00
_cell.angle_beta   90.00
_cell.angle_gamma   90.00
#
_symmetry.space_group_name_H-M   'P 1'
#
loop_
_entity.id
_entity.type
_entity.pdbx_description
1 polymer ?
#
loop_
_entity_poly.entity_id
_entity_poly.type
_entity_poly.pdbx_seq_one_letter_code
_entity_poly.pdbx_strand_id
1 'polypeptide(L)'
;MSWMDELQRLCAKGICSGGAFLTLMESESDDAVDAAYTYMVDNAIKIDLSDVPRPGNTGASALRLKREEELAKREDLLSALEENDPLRIYLEEIAATPTAEDPQILAEKVAAGDDLASQRLVCAMLGRVMDIAREYTGWGVLLLDLCQEGGLALWQAILNFETGNFEEMCLARIHQSMAMAALNQARDSGIGQKLREGMEDYRDMDQQLLGELGRNPTLEEIAERLHLTVEETRVLHTAYENAQKRKAVDDARTPKEEDPDEEQAVENTAYFQSRQRILELMSALTDEDKTLISLRFGLEGGLPLSPEETADRLGITPEEVINRESAALAALRGEHQNG
;
A
#
# COMPACT_ATOMS: atom_id res chain seq x y z
N MET A 1 8.08 -0.79 -24.94
CA MET A 1 8.21 -1.83 -23.90
C MET A 1 6.85 -2.42 -23.71
N SER A 2 6.70 -3.73 -23.49
CA SER A 2 5.37 -4.33 -23.27
C SER A 2 4.91 -4.01 -21.84
N TRP A 3 3.60 -3.77 -21.64
CA TRP A 3 3.02 -3.59 -20.31
C TRP A 3 3.35 -4.78 -19.37
N MET A 4 3.50 -5.99 -19.93
CA MET A 4 3.89 -7.17 -19.16
C MET A 4 5.33 -7.09 -18.63
N ASP A 5 6.27 -6.56 -19.43
CA ASP A 5 7.66 -6.37 -18.96
C ASP A 5 7.71 -5.35 -17.81
N GLU A 6 6.86 -4.33 -17.88
CA GLU A 6 6.76 -3.31 -16.85
C GLU A 6 6.10 -3.86 -15.59
N LEU A 7 5.02 -4.64 -15.72
CA LEU A 7 4.40 -5.35 -14.59
C LEU A 7 5.39 -6.27 -13.88
N GLN A 8 6.18 -7.04 -14.62
CA GLN A 8 7.19 -7.92 -14.05
C GLN A 8 8.23 -7.15 -13.23
N ARG A 9 8.61 -5.97 -13.68
CA ARG A 9 9.50 -5.07 -12.93
C ARG A 9 8.84 -4.51 -11.67
N LEU A 10 7.58 -4.10 -11.76
CA LEU A 10 6.80 -3.65 -10.61
C LEU A 10 6.74 -4.71 -9.51
N CYS A 11 6.60 -5.96 -9.92
CA CYS A 11 6.43 -7.11 -9.04
C CYS A 11 7.76 -7.78 -8.63
N ALA A 12 8.92 -7.29 -9.07
CA ALA A 12 10.23 -7.97 -8.91
C ALA A 12 10.63 -8.28 -7.45
N LYS A 13 10.04 -7.60 -6.47
CA LYS A 13 10.26 -7.84 -5.03
C LYS A 13 9.17 -8.69 -4.37
N GLY A 14 8.27 -9.29 -5.15
CA GLY A 14 7.13 -10.05 -4.63
C GLY A 14 5.99 -9.18 -4.08
N ILE A 15 6.06 -7.87 -4.25
CA ILE A 15 5.01 -6.91 -3.85
C ILE A 15 4.75 -5.99 -5.04
N CYS A 16 3.48 -5.80 -5.40
CA CYS A 16 3.03 -4.86 -6.40
C CYS A 16 2.35 -3.66 -5.73
N SER A 17 2.80 -2.44 -6.04
CA SER A 17 2.14 -1.20 -5.64
C SER A 17 0.83 -1.05 -6.41
N GLY A 18 -0.29 -0.86 -5.70
CA GLY A 18 -1.61 -0.73 -6.29
C GLY A 18 -1.74 0.54 -7.13
N GLY A 19 -1.19 1.66 -6.67
CA GLY A 19 -1.17 2.91 -7.42
C GLY A 19 -0.39 2.81 -8.73
N ALA A 20 0.74 2.10 -8.69
CA ALA A 20 1.52 1.82 -9.89
C ALA A 20 0.81 0.90 -10.88
N PHE A 21 0.15 -0.12 -10.36
CA PHE A 21 -0.68 -1.02 -11.17
C PHE A 21 -1.81 -0.25 -11.86
N LEU A 22 -2.54 0.60 -11.13
CA LEU A 22 -3.62 1.40 -11.69
C LEU A 22 -3.15 2.34 -12.80
N THR A 23 -1.99 2.99 -12.62
CA THR A 23 -1.42 3.86 -13.66
C THR A 23 -0.92 3.09 -14.87
N LEU A 24 -0.38 1.89 -14.69
CA LEU A 24 0.07 1.02 -15.77
C LEU A 24 -1.11 0.47 -16.58
N MET A 25 -2.17 0.03 -15.91
CA MET A 25 -3.34 -0.62 -16.52
C MET A 25 -4.45 0.35 -16.93
N GLU A 26 -4.25 1.66 -16.79
CA GLU A 26 -5.29 2.67 -17.05
C GLU A 26 -5.86 2.61 -18.49
N SER A 27 -4.98 2.46 -19.48
CA SER A 27 -5.35 2.43 -20.89
C SER A 27 -5.36 1.04 -21.51
N GLU A 28 -5.08 0.00 -20.70
CA GLU A 28 -5.04 -1.38 -21.15
C GLU A 28 -6.44 -2.02 -21.19
N SER A 29 -6.59 -3.05 -22.01
CA SER A 29 -7.84 -3.80 -22.13
C SER A 29 -8.12 -4.66 -20.88
N ASP A 30 -9.38 -5.05 -20.68
CA ASP A 30 -9.76 -5.96 -19.59
C ASP A 30 -9.03 -7.31 -19.68
N ASP A 31 -8.83 -7.84 -20.90
CA ASP A 31 -8.03 -9.05 -21.10
C ASP A 31 -6.57 -8.91 -20.62
N ALA A 32 -5.98 -7.71 -20.77
CA ALA A 32 -4.63 -7.43 -20.28
C ALA A 32 -4.60 -7.36 -18.74
N VAL A 33 -5.64 -6.78 -18.14
CA VAL A 33 -5.79 -6.74 -16.67
C VAL A 33 -5.97 -8.14 -16.10
N ASP A 34 -6.79 -8.99 -16.72
CA ASP A 34 -6.98 -10.38 -16.31
C ASP A 34 -5.68 -11.19 -16.42
N ALA A 35 -4.91 -10.97 -17.50
CA ALA A 35 -3.60 -11.58 -17.66
C ALA A 35 -2.60 -11.10 -16.60
N ALA A 36 -2.66 -9.81 -16.22
CA ALA A 36 -1.84 -9.25 -15.15
C ALA A 36 -2.20 -9.88 -13.78
N TYR A 37 -3.48 -10.03 -13.48
CA TYR A 37 -3.93 -10.70 -12.25
C TYR A 37 -3.52 -12.18 -12.23
N THR A 38 -3.67 -12.88 -13.34
CA THR A 38 -3.19 -14.27 -13.47
C THR A 38 -1.70 -14.36 -13.16
N TYR A 39 -0.90 -13.48 -13.74
CA TYR A 39 0.55 -13.41 -13.44
C TYR A 39 0.82 -13.19 -11.95
N MET A 40 0.10 -12.26 -11.31
CA MET A 40 0.29 -11.97 -9.89
C MET A 40 -0.11 -13.16 -9.00
N VAL A 41 -1.17 -13.87 -9.36
CA VAL A 41 -1.63 -15.09 -8.65
C VAL A 41 -0.58 -16.21 -8.76
N ASP A 42 -0.10 -16.49 -9.98
CA ASP A 42 0.85 -17.57 -10.25
C ASP A 42 2.21 -17.34 -9.56
N ASN A 43 2.59 -16.09 -9.37
CA ASN A 43 3.85 -15.72 -8.72
C ASN A 43 3.68 -15.33 -7.24
N ALA A 44 2.52 -15.54 -6.64
CA ALA A 44 2.19 -15.20 -5.24
C ALA A 44 2.57 -13.75 -4.87
N ILE A 45 2.33 -12.79 -5.78
CA ILE A 45 2.64 -11.37 -5.59
C ILE A 45 1.66 -10.76 -4.61
N LYS A 46 2.15 -10.11 -3.56
CA LYS A 46 1.33 -9.32 -2.64
C LYS A 46 0.99 -7.97 -3.26
N ILE A 47 -0.23 -7.49 -3.04
CA ILE A 47 -0.69 -6.19 -3.50
C ILE A 47 -0.70 -5.22 -2.32
N ASP A 48 -0.01 -4.09 -2.48
CA ASP A 48 0.02 -3.00 -1.52
C ASP A 48 -0.93 -1.88 -1.98
N LEU A 49 -1.97 -1.62 -1.20
CA LEU A 49 -2.98 -0.60 -1.46
C LEU A 49 -2.69 0.74 -0.76
N SER A 50 -1.56 0.88 -0.06
CA SER A 50 -1.23 2.07 0.74
C SER A 50 -1.08 3.34 -0.11
N ASP A 51 -0.77 3.21 -1.38
CA ASP A 51 -0.62 4.30 -2.36
C ASP A 51 -1.82 4.44 -3.31
N VAL A 52 -2.93 3.78 -3.01
CA VAL A 52 -4.18 3.90 -3.78
C VAL A 52 -5.14 4.83 -3.03
N PRO A 53 -5.63 5.92 -3.65
CA PRO A 53 -6.66 6.74 -3.05
C PRO A 53 -7.95 5.94 -2.86
N ARG A 54 -8.55 6.03 -1.68
CA ARG A 54 -9.87 5.46 -1.47
C ARG A 54 -10.89 6.19 -2.33
N PRO A 55 -11.88 5.50 -2.93
CA PRO A 55 -12.89 6.13 -3.75
C PRO A 55 -13.55 7.29 -2.99
N GLY A 56 -13.43 8.50 -3.55
CA GLY A 56 -14.00 9.71 -2.94
C GLY A 56 -15.51 9.59 -2.89
N ASN A 57 -16.04 9.64 -1.70
CA ASN A 57 -17.45 9.38 -1.42
C ASN A 57 -18.29 10.63 -1.68
N THR A 58 -18.77 10.83 -2.89
CA THR A 58 -19.76 11.87 -3.21
C THR A 58 -21.10 11.25 -3.61
N GLY A 59 -22.19 11.73 -3.02
CA GLY A 59 -23.55 11.33 -3.37
C GLY A 59 -24.11 10.10 -2.62
N ALA A 60 -25.16 9.48 -3.18
CA ALA A 60 -25.88 8.37 -2.55
C ALA A 60 -25.01 7.10 -2.35
N SER A 61 -24.07 6.86 -3.26
CA SER A 61 -23.12 5.75 -3.15
C SER A 61 -22.21 5.87 -1.94
N ALA A 62 -21.81 7.09 -1.59
CA ALA A 62 -21.00 7.40 -0.42
C ALA A 62 -21.67 7.02 0.90
N LEU A 63 -22.96 7.33 1.01
CA LEU A 63 -23.75 7.00 2.22
C LEU A 63 -23.86 5.47 2.37
N ARG A 64 -24.01 4.75 1.26
CA ARG A 64 -24.06 3.30 1.27
C ARG A 64 -22.74 2.69 1.73
N LEU A 65 -21.62 3.14 1.17
CA LEU A 65 -20.28 2.66 1.54
C LEU A 65 -19.93 2.95 2.99
N LYS A 66 -20.23 4.16 3.49
CA LYS A 66 -20.03 4.50 4.91
C LYS A 66 -20.88 3.64 5.83
N ARG A 67 -22.13 3.36 5.45
CA ARG A 67 -23.01 2.45 6.22
C ARG A 67 -22.42 1.04 6.25
N GLU A 68 -21.85 0.56 5.17
CA GLU A 68 -21.19 -0.75 5.12
C GLU A 68 -19.89 -0.80 5.94
N GLU A 69 -19.07 0.25 5.89
CA GLU A 69 -17.89 0.35 6.76
C GLU A 69 -18.28 0.37 8.24
N GLU A 70 -19.35 1.08 8.61
CA GLU A 70 -19.85 1.10 9.98
C GLU A 70 -20.41 -0.25 10.39
N LEU A 71 -21.12 -0.95 9.49
CA LEU A 71 -21.61 -2.30 9.71
C LEU A 71 -20.44 -3.30 9.87
N ALA A 72 -19.45 -3.23 9.03
CA ALA A 72 -18.30 -4.12 9.09
C ALA A 72 -17.50 -4.03 10.40
N LYS A 73 -17.53 -2.86 11.07
CA LYS A 73 -16.88 -2.62 12.38
C LYS A 73 -17.66 -3.16 13.57
N ARG A 74 -18.93 -3.59 13.39
CA ARG A 74 -19.75 -4.09 14.50
C ARG A 74 -19.39 -5.52 14.83
N GLU A 75 -19.29 -5.81 16.13
CA GLU A 75 -19.14 -7.17 16.65
C GLU A 75 -20.45 -7.97 16.51
N ASP A 76 -21.61 -7.29 16.58
CA ASP A 76 -22.96 -7.85 16.54
C ASP A 76 -23.65 -7.66 15.16
N LEU A 77 -22.95 -7.95 14.08
CA LEU A 77 -23.43 -7.79 12.70
C LEU A 77 -24.82 -8.39 12.46
N LEU A 78 -25.07 -9.60 13.01
CA LEU A 78 -26.34 -10.31 12.84
C LEU A 78 -27.54 -9.51 13.38
N SER A 79 -27.38 -8.78 14.48
CA SER A 79 -28.47 -8.00 15.09
C SER A 79 -28.77 -6.70 14.34
N ALA A 80 -27.84 -6.24 13.53
CA ALA A 80 -27.93 -4.99 12.79
C ALA A 80 -28.52 -5.14 11.38
N LEU A 81 -28.64 -6.38 10.89
CA LEU A 81 -29.13 -6.69 9.54
C LEU A 81 -30.59 -7.13 9.56
N GLU A 82 -31.32 -6.81 8.50
CA GLU A 82 -32.70 -7.26 8.31
C GLU A 82 -32.76 -8.79 8.06
N GLU A 83 -33.92 -9.42 8.38
CA GLU A 83 -34.06 -10.88 8.25
C GLU A 83 -33.81 -11.42 6.82
N ASN A 84 -34.10 -10.61 5.80
CA ASN A 84 -33.90 -10.98 4.39
C ASN A 84 -32.61 -10.43 3.80
N ASP A 85 -31.70 -9.89 4.61
CA ASP A 85 -30.42 -9.37 4.11
C ASP A 85 -29.54 -10.55 3.67
N PRO A 86 -29.02 -10.57 2.43
CA PRO A 86 -28.16 -11.66 1.97
C PRO A 86 -26.89 -11.84 2.81
N LEU A 87 -26.36 -10.75 3.38
CA LEU A 87 -25.21 -10.84 4.29
C LEU A 87 -25.59 -11.53 5.60
N ARG A 88 -26.79 -11.31 6.12
CA ARG A 88 -27.29 -12.02 7.29
C ARG A 88 -27.40 -13.51 7.05
N ILE A 89 -27.99 -13.91 5.92
CA ILE A 89 -28.10 -15.31 5.53
C ILE A 89 -26.73 -15.98 5.49
N TYR A 90 -25.76 -15.31 4.88
CA TYR A 90 -24.37 -15.77 4.81
C TYR A 90 -23.75 -15.97 6.19
N LEU A 91 -23.94 -15.01 7.12
CA LEU A 91 -23.44 -15.09 8.49
C LEU A 91 -24.13 -16.20 9.33
N GLU A 92 -25.42 -16.41 9.12
CA GLU A 92 -26.17 -17.48 9.78
C GLU A 92 -25.69 -18.86 9.33
N GLU A 93 -25.36 -19.01 8.03
CA GLU A 93 -24.77 -20.25 7.50
C GLU A 93 -23.38 -20.52 8.10
N ILE A 94 -22.53 -19.49 8.23
CA ILE A 94 -21.23 -19.61 8.91
C ILE A 94 -21.42 -20.06 10.36
N ALA A 95 -22.35 -19.43 11.09
CA ALA A 95 -22.60 -19.73 12.50
C ALA A 95 -23.20 -21.13 12.71
N ALA A 96 -24.00 -21.62 11.76
CA ALA A 96 -24.66 -22.93 11.83
C ALA A 96 -23.70 -24.12 11.61
N THR A 97 -22.49 -23.87 11.09
CA THR A 97 -21.55 -24.93 10.73
C THR A 97 -20.21 -24.81 11.49
N PRO A 98 -20.19 -24.89 12.81
CA PRO A 98 -18.95 -24.87 13.57
C PRO A 98 -18.14 -26.13 13.27
N THR A 99 -16.94 -25.97 12.72
CA THR A 99 -16.00 -27.07 12.46
C THR A 99 -14.96 -27.08 13.58
N ALA A 100 -14.92 -28.14 14.35
CA ALA A 100 -13.92 -28.35 15.42
C ALA A 100 -12.62 -28.95 14.87
N GLU A 101 -12.54 -29.25 13.57
CA GLU A 101 -11.37 -29.88 12.95
C GLU A 101 -10.37 -28.83 12.48
N ASP A 102 -9.09 -29.19 12.60
CA ASP A 102 -7.98 -28.37 12.14
C ASP A 102 -8.01 -28.24 10.61
N PRO A 103 -7.99 -27.00 10.04
CA PRO A 103 -7.98 -26.78 8.61
C PRO A 103 -6.83 -27.48 7.88
N GLN A 104 -5.65 -27.58 8.49
CA GLN A 104 -4.50 -28.29 7.92
C GLN A 104 -4.78 -29.79 7.72
N ILE A 105 -5.37 -30.44 8.72
CA ILE A 105 -5.75 -31.86 8.66
C ILE A 105 -6.83 -32.09 7.58
N LEU A 106 -7.80 -31.18 7.47
CA LEU A 106 -8.83 -31.27 6.44
C LEU A 106 -8.22 -31.08 5.04
N ALA A 107 -7.30 -30.15 4.86
CA ALA A 107 -6.63 -29.93 3.58
C ALA A 107 -5.81 -31.17 3.14
N GLU A 108 -5.11 -31.82 4.06
CA GLU A 108 -4.38 -33.07 3.79
C GLU A 108 -5.32 -34.22 3.38
N LYS A 109 -6.52 -34.31 3.97
CA LYS A 109 -7.57 -35.26 3.57
C LYS A 109 -8.10 -34.96 2.19
N VAL A 110 -8.32 -33.69 1.84
CA VAL A 110 -8.72 -33.27 0.50
C VAL A 110 -7.67 -33.67 -0.54
N ALA A 111 -6.39 -33.40 -0.26
CA ALA A 111 -5.28 -33.79 -1.12
C ALA A 111 -5.17 -35.34 -1.28
N ALA A 112 -5.65 -36.10 -0.29
CA ALA A 112 -5.76 -37.55 -0.35
C ALA A 112 -7.01 -38.07 -1.07
N GLY A 113 -7.90 -37.16 -1.57
CA GLY A 113 -9.11 -37.51 -2.36
C GLY A 113 -10.40 -37.64 -1.54
N ASP A 114 -10.47 -37.07 -0.35
CA ASP A 114 -11.70 -37.04 0.46
C ASP A 114 -12.58 -35.83 0.09
N ASP A 115 -13.57 -36.04 -0.79
CA ASP A 115 -14.49 -34.98 -1.24
C ASP A 115 -15.34 -34.38 -0.10
N LEU A 116 -15.64 -35.15 0.97
CA LEU A 116 -16.41 -34.65 2.10
C LEU A 116 -15.56 -33.69 2.98
N ALA A 117 -14.25 -33.90 3.00
CA ALA A 117 -13.34 -33.01 3.72
C ALA A 117 -13.29 -31.61 3.10
N SER A 118 -13.49 -31.47 1.78
CA SER A 118 -13.48 -30.16 1.09
C SER A 118 -14.62 -29.25 1.58
N GLN A 119 -15.84 -29.77 1.72
CA GLN A 119 -16.97 -28.98 2.23
C GLN A 119 -16.74 -28.55 3.69
N ARG A 120 -16.19 -29.44 4.51
CA ARG A 120 -15.88 -29.15 5.91
C ARG A 120 -14.77 -28.11 6.03
N LEU A 121 -13.77 -28.17 5.15
CA LEU A 121 -12.69 -27.20 5.09
C LEU A 121 -13.18 -25.81 4.68
N VAL A 122 -14.08 -25.73 3.67
CA VAL A 122 -14.71 -24.46 3.32
C VAL A 122 -15.42 -23.86 4.53
N CYS A 123 -16.29 -24.64 5.19
CA CYS A 123 -17.02 -24.16 6.36
C CYS A 123 -16.08 -23.70 7.50
N ALA A 124 -14.96 -24.41 7.71
CA ALA A 124 -13.96 -24.04 8.72
C ALA A 124 -13.28 -22.70 8.45
N MET A 125 -13.16 -22.32 7.17
CA MET A 125 -12.42 -21.13 6.75
C MET A 125 -13.30 -19.91 6.47
N LEU A 126 -14.63 -20.06 6.33
CA LEU A 126 -15.53 -18.94 6.00
C LEU A 126 -15.45 -17.79 7.02
N GLY A 127 -15.27 -18.08 8.30
CA GLY A 127 -15.07 -17.06 9.32
C GLY A 127 -13.82 -16.21 9.06
N ARG A 128 -12.72 -16.83 8.63
CA ARG A 128 -11.48 -16.13 8.25
C ARG A 128 -11.68 -15.27 7.00
N VAL A 129 -12.45 -15.75 6.01
CA VAL A 129 -12.82 -14.96 4.82
C VAL A 129 -13.54 -13.68 5.25
N MET A 130 -14.51 -13.78 6.18
CA MET A 130 -15.23 -12.62 6.69
C MET A 130 -14.31 -11.64 7.43
N ASP A 131 -13.42 -12.14 8.29
CA ASP A 131 -12.48 -11.29 9.03
C ASP A 131 -11.58 -10.49 8.08
N ILE A 132 -11.05 -11.14 7.03
CA ILE A 132 -10.24 -10.48 6.02
C ILE A 132 -11.10 -9.50 5.20
N ALA A 133 -12.32 -9.87 4.80
CA ALA A 133 -13.21 -8.98 4.04
C ALA A 133 -13.47 -7.65 4.75
N ARG A 134 -13.56 -7.66 6.09
CA ARG A 134 -13.68 -6.45 6.90
C ARG A 134 -12.51 -5.49 6.75
N GLU A 135 -11.29 -5.98 6.55
CA GLU A 135 -10.10 -5.15 6.35
C GLU A 135 -10.14 -4.38 5.02
N TYR A 136 -10.82 -4.96 4.01
CA TYR A 136 -10.95 -4.38 2.67
C TYR A 136 -12.23 -3.53 2.49
N THR A 137 -13.03 -3.31 3.53
CA THR A 137 -14.15 -2.37 3.46
C THR A 137 -13.64 -0.94 3.30
N GLY A 138 -14.42 -0.09 2.59
CA GLY A 138 -14.03 1.30 2.31
C GLY A 138 -13.28 1.50 0.99
N TRP A 139 -12.99 0.43 0.25
CA TRP A 139 -12.41 0.51 -1.09
C TRP A 139 -13.46 0.54 -2.21
N GLY A 140 -14.73 0.74 -1.87
CA GLY A 140 -15.83 0.84 -2.83
C GLY A 140 -16.47 -0.49 -3.19
N VAL A 141 -15.96 -1.60 -2.70
CA VAL A 141 -16.52 -2.95 -2.83
C VAL A 141 -17.42 -3.25 -1.64
N LEU A 142 -18.58 -3.87 -1.86
CA LEU A 142 -19.48 -4.24 -0.79
C LEU A 142 -18.91 -5.41 0.02
N LEU A 143 -19.21 -5.46 1.32
CA LEU A 143 -18.71 -6.51 2.21
C LEU A 143 -19.11 -7.91 1.72
N LEU A 144 -20.34 -8.08 1.25
CA LEU A 144 -20.81 -9.37 0.69
C LEU A 144 -20.04 -9.77 -0.58
N ASP A 145 -19.75 -8.81 -1.45
CA ASP A 145 -18.99 -9.07 -2.68
C ASP A 145 -17.54 -9.47 -2.33
N LEU A 146 -16.93 -8.81 -1.34
CA LEU A 146 -15.62 -9.21 -0.81
C LEU A 146 -15.65 -10.63 -0.23
N CYS A 147 -16.71 -11.00 0.49
CA CYS A 147 -16.87 -12.36 1.00
C CYS A 147 -16.99 -13.40 -0.13
N GLN A 148 -17.68 -13.05 -1.22
CA GLN A 148 -17.82 -13.92 -2.38
C GLN A 148 -16.48 -14.10 -3.09
N GLU A 149 -15.74 -13.01 -3.34
CA GLU A 149 -14.40 -13.06 -3.92
C GLU A 149 -13.41 -13.86 -3.06
N GLY A 150 -13.43 -13.64 -1.74
CA GLY A 150 -12.61 -14.42 -0.81
C GLY A 150 -13.04 -15.90 -0.76
N GLY A 151 -14.33 -16.19 -0.87
CA GLY A 151 -14.86 -17.55 -0.94
C GLY A 151 -14.41 -18.29 -2.21
N LEU A 152 -14.39 -17.61 -3.36
CA LEU A 152 -13.84 -18.15 -4.61
C LEU A 152 -12.35 -18.44 -4.49
N ALA A 153 -11.59 -17.51 -3.90
CA ALA A 153 -10.17 -17.69 -3.66
C ALA A 153 -9.88 -18.86 -2.70
N LEU A 154 -10.68 -19.00 -1.64
CA LEU A 154 -10.64 -20.14 -0.73
C LEU A 154 -10.86 -21.46 -1.48
N TRP A 155 -11.91 -21.52 -2.29
CA TRP A 155 -12.21 -22.72 -3.08
C TRP A 155 -11.06 -23.09 -4.03
N GLN A 156 -10.52 -22.12 -4.74
CA GLN A 156 -9.35 -22.32 -5.61
C GLN A 156 -8.12 -22.77 -4.83
N ALA A 157 -7.90 -22.22 -3.63
CA ALA A 157 -6.80 -22.65 -2.76
C ALA A 157 -6.95 -24.11 -2.34
N ILE A 158 -8.16 -24.54 -2.02
CA ILE A 158 -8.46 -25.94 -1.64
C ILE A 158 -8.18 -26.88 -2.83
N LEU A 159 -8.65 -26.53 -4.04
CA LEU A 159 -8.45 -27.36 -5.24
C LEU A 159 -6.98 -27.49 -5.65
N ASN A 160 -6.17 -26.46 -5.41
CA ASN A 160 -4.77 -26.43 -5.82
C ASN A 160 -3.79 -26.78 -4.70
N PHE A 161 -4.29 -27.18 -3.53
CA PHE A 161 -3.42 -27.57 -2.42
C PHE A 161 -2.89 -28.99 -2.62
N GLU A 162 -1.57 -29.11 -2.62
CA GLU A 162 -0.87 -30.39 -2.68
C GLU A 162 -0.13 -30.70 -1.38
N THR A 163 0.71 -29.77 -0.94
CA THR A 163 1.56 -29.93 0.26
C THR A 163 1.94 -28.59 0.86
N GLY A 164 2.31 -28.57 2.13
CA GLY A 164 2.81 -27.37 2.81
C GLY A 164 1.84 -26.84 3.88
N ASN A 165 1.99 -25.56 4.20
CA ASN A 165 1.10 -24.88 5.14
C ASN A 165 -0.14 -24.36 4.40
N PHE A 166 -1.27 -25.06 4.54
CA PHE A 166 -2.52 -24.69 3.88
C PHE A 166 -3.03 -23.32 4.33
N GLU A 167 -3.03 -23.08 5.65
CA GLU A 167 -3.60 -21.84 6.20
C GLU A 167 -2.85 -20.61 5.66
N GLU A 168 -1.52 -20.63 5.68
CA GLU A 168 -0.70 -19.51 5.18
C GLU A 168 -0.94 -19.27 3.68
N MET A 169 -0.91 -20.31 2.87
CA MET A 169 -1.17 -20.22 1.43
C MET A 169 -2.58 -19.71 1.13
N CYS A 170 -3.58 -20.24 1.83
CA CYS A 170 -4.98 -19.90 1.67
C CYS A 170 -5.25 -18.43 2.04
N LEU A 171 -4.79 -17.97 3.21
CA LEU A 171 -4.95 -16.58 3.65
C LEU A 171 -4.29 -15.60 2.68
N ALA A 172 -3.09 -15.92 2.19
CA ALA A 172 -2.39 -15.10 1.21
C ALA A 172 -3.22 -14.94 -0.08
N ARG A 173 -3.85 -16.01 -0.57
CA ARG A 173 -4.72 -15.98 -1.75
C ARG A 173 -6.01 -15.18 -1.53
N ILE A 174 -6.61 -15.31 -0.35
CA ILE A 174 -7.81 -14.54 0.03
C ILE A 174 -7.49 -13.05 0.05
N HIS A 175 -6.40 -12.65 0.72
CA HIS A 175 -5.95 -11.25 0.72
C HIS A 175 -5.68 -10.72 -0.68
N GLN A 176 -5.02 -11.53 -1.53
CA GLN A 176 -4.73 -11.16 -2.91
C GLN A 176 -6.01 -10.94 -3.74
N SER A 177 -6.99 -11.85 -3.65
CA SER A 177 -8.27 -11.72 -4.35
C SER A 177 -9.03 -10.47 -3.92
N MET A 178 -9.13 -10.19 -2.63
CA MET A 178 -9.81 -9.00 -2.11
C MET A 178 -9.10 -7.70 -2.51
N ALA A 179 -7.76 -7.69 -2.51
CA ALA A 179 -6.98 -6.55 -3.00
C ALA A 179 -7.20 -6.33 -4.51
N MET A 180 -7.29 -7.39 -5.32
CA MET A 180 -7.63 -7.29 -6.73
C MET A 180 -9.04 -6.73 -6.96
N ALA A 181 -10.02 -7.16 -6.17
CA ALA A 181 -11.39 -6.61 -6.22
C ALA A 181 -11.39 -5.10 -5.91
N ALA A 182 -10.61 -4.67 -4.92
CA ALA A 182 -10.43 -3.26 -4.59
C ALA A 182 -9.77 -2.47 -5.73
N LEU A 183 -8.74 -3.03 -6.39
CA LEU A 183 -8.08 -2.41 -7.55
C LEU A 183 -9.01 -2.31 -8.76
N ASN A 184 -9.81 -3.33 -9.05
CA ASN A 184 -10.81 -3.29 -10.12
C ASN A 184 -11.82 -2.18 -9.87
N GLN A 185 -12.35 -2.08 -8.66
CA GLN A 185 -13.27 -1.01 -8.28
C GLN A 185 -12.63 0.37 -8.40
N ALA A 186 -11.37 0.50 -8.02
CA ALA A 186 -10.62 1.75 -8.15
C ALA A 186 -10.41 2.13 -9.64
N ARG A 187 -10.07 1.15 -10.49
CA ARG A 187 -9.91 1.33 -11.93
C ARG A 187 -11.23 1.78 -12.57
N ASP A 188 -12.33 1.12 -12.29
CA ASP A 188 -13.66 1.45 -12.82
C ASP A 188 -14.13 2.84 -12.38
N SER A 189 -13.65 3.31 -11.23
CA SER A 189 -13.90 4.65 -10.70
C SER A 189 -12.96 5.72 -11.29
N GLY A 190 -12.06 5.36 -12.21
CA GLY A 190 -11.08 6.27 -12.83
C GLY A 190 -10.04 6.82 -11.86
N ILE A 191 -9.72 6.05 -10.80
CA ILE A 191 -8.75 6.50 -9.79
C ILE A 191 -7.33 6.56 -10.36
N GLY A 192 -6.98 5.74 -11.34
CA GLY A 192 -5.66 5.79 -11.97
C GLY A 192 -5.33 7.15 -12.57
N GLN A 193 -6.26 7.73 -13.34
CA GLN A 193 -6.10 9.08 -13.91
C GLN A 193 -6.02 10.16 -12.81
N LYS A 194 -6.93 10.12 -11.84
CA LYS A 194 -6.93 11.08 -10.71
C LYS A 194 -5.65 11.00 -9.88
N LEU A 195 -5.12 9.80 -9.71
CA LEU A 195 -3.86 9.58 -8.99
C LEU A 195 -2.69 10.21 -9.75
N ARG A 196 -2.64 10.05 -11.08
CA ARG A 196 -1.61 10.65 -11.92
C ARG A 196 -1.66 12.18 -11.85
N GLU A 197 -2.84 12.76 -12.09
CA GLU A 197 -3.06 14.22 -11.98
C GLU A 197 -2.69 14.73 -10.58
N GLY A 198 -3.15 14.05 -9.53
CA GLY A 198 -2.84 14.41 -8.15
C GLY A 198 -1.34 14.29 -7.80
N MET A 199 -0.62 13.32 -8.35
CA MET A 199 0.85 13.24 -8.18
C MET A 199 1.59 14.38 -8.88
N GLU A 200 1.10 14.86 -10.03
CA GLU A 200 1.64 16.03 -10.71
C GLU A 200 1.40 17.29 -9.90
N ASP A 201 0.17 17.51 -9.42
CA ASP A 201 -0.19 18.63 -8.56
C ASP A 201 0.62 18.61 -7.24
N TYR A 202 0.79 17.44 -6.63
CA TYR A 202 1.61 17.26 -5.43
C TYR A 202 3.07 17.66 -5.68
N ARG A 203 3.66 17.18 -6.76
CA ARG A 203 5.05 17.50 -7.13
C ARG A 203 5.24 19.01 -7.31
N ASP A 204 4.37 19.62 -8.08
CA ASP A 204 4.47 21.05 -8.41
C ASP A 204 4.31 21.91 -7.14
N MET A 205 3.40 21.52 -6.24
CA MET A 205 3.20 22.20 -4.96
C MET A 205 4.37 21.98 -3.99
N ASP A 206 4.94 20.77 -3.91
CA ASP A 206 6.12 20.47 -3.10
C ASP A 206 7.31 21.35 -3.52
N GLN A 207 7.54 21.47 -4.83
CA GLN A 207 8.58 22.32 -5.38
C GLN A 207 8.34 23.82 -5.14
N GLN A 208 7.12 24.29 -5.33
CA GLN A 208 6.75 25.68 -5.09
C GLN A 208 6.97 26.05 -3.62
N LEU A 209 6.45 25.27 -2.69
CA LEU A 209 6.59 25.50 -1.27
C LEU A 209 8.03 25.38 -0.79
N LEU A 210 8.81 24.45 -1.36
CA LEU A 210 10.23 24.37 -1.08
C LEU A 210 10.95 25.68 -1.43
N GLY A 211 10.62 26.27 -2.60
CA GLY A 211 11.18 27.58 -3.03
C GLY A 211 10.74 28.74 -2.13
N GLU A 212 9.47 28.75 -1.70
CA GLU A 212 8.90 29.79 -0.84
C GLU A 212 9.44 29.73 0.60
N LEU A 213 9.54 28.52 1.17
CA LEU A 213 9.89 28.30 2.58
C LEU A 213 11.39 28.12 2.81
N GLY A 214 12.16 27.78 1.79
CA GLY A 214 13.59 27.43 1.90
C GLY A 214 13.86 26.15 2.70
N ARG A 215 12.84 25.33 2.94
CA ARG A 215 12.88 24.04 3.62
C ARG A 215 11.84 23.09 3.01
N ASN A 216 11.95 21.80 3.30
CA ASN A 216 10.91 20.85 2.90
C ASN A 216 9.56 21.24 3.52
N PRO A 217 8.47 21.31 2.73
CA PRO A 217 7.14 21.55 3.27
C PRO A 217 6.65 20.33 4.07
N THR A 218 5.75 20.56 5.02
CA THR A 218 5.04 19.48 5.71
C THR A 218 3.86 19.00 4.88
N LEU A 219 3.38 17.78 5.16
CA LEU A 219 2.17 17.26 4.50
C LEU A 219 0.95 18.16 4.75
N GLU A 220 0.86 18.76 5.94
CA GLU A 220 -0.21 19.69 6.29
C GLU A 220 -0.16 20.98 5.44
N GLU A 221 1.03 21.52 5.20
CA GLU A 221 1.23 22.71 4.36
C GLU A 221 0.86 22.44 2.89
N ILE A 222 1.24 21.27 2.38
CA ILE A 222 0.84 20.85 1.03
C ILE A 222 -0.67 20.61 0.95
N ALA A 223 -1.25 19.92 1.95
CA ALA A 223 -2.67 19.63 2.04
C ALA A 223 -3.51 20.91 2.02
N GLU A 224 -3.12 21.93 2.80
CA GLU A 224 -3.80 23.23 2.84
C GLU A 224 -3.78 23.92 1.47
N ARG A 225 -2.65 23.89 0.78
CA ARG A 225 -2.51 24.54 -0.53
C ARG A 225 -3.25 23.80 -1.66
N LEU A 226 -3.29 22.48 -1.62
CA LEU A 226 -4.03 21.66 -2.58
C LEU A 226 -5.53 21.53 -2.24
N HIS A 227 -5.96 22.07 -1.09
CA HIS A 227 -7.34 21.91 -0.57
C HIS A 227 -7.74 20.44 -0.39
N LEU A 228 -6.78 19.60 0.02
CA LEU A 228 -6.96 18.19 0.32
C LEU A 228 -6.88 17.93 1.83
N THR A 229 -7.36 16.77 2.24
CA THR A 229 -7.10 16.30 3.60
C THR A 229 -5.64 15.82 3.73
N VAL A 230 -5.11 15.83 4.95
CA VAL A 230 -3.74 15.33 5.21
C VAL A 230 -3.59 13.86 4.82
N GLU A 231 -4.67 13.07 4.96
CA GLU A 231 -4.67 11.66 4.59
C GLU A 231 -4.60 11.46 3.07
N GLU A 232 -5.38 12.21 2.29
CA GLU A 232 -5.30 12.20 0.82
C GLU A 232 -3.91 12.65 0.34
N THR A 233 -3.37 13.70 0.95
CA THR A 233 -2.01 14.18 0.63
C THR A 233 -0.94 13.14 0.96
N ARG A 234 -1.11 12.37 2.05
CA ARG A 234 -0.20 11.27 2.41
C ARG A 234 -0.21 10.15 1.37
N VAL A 235 -1.39 9.79 0.85
CA VAL A 235 -1.53 8.80 -0.22
C VAL A 235 -0.81 9.28 -1.48
N LEU A 236 -1.02 10.53 -1.90
CA LEU A 236 -0.33 11.12 -3.04
C LEU A 236 1.19 11.15 -2.84
N HIS A 237 1.66 11.52 -1.66
CA HIS A 237 3.07 11.49 -1.31
C HIS A 237 3.66 10.08 -1.45
N THR A 238 2.97 9.07 -0.89
CA THR A 238 3.43 7.67 -0.97
C THR A 238 3.48 7.17 -2.41
N ALA A 239 2.45 7.47 -3.20
CA ALA A 239 2.40 7.11 -4.63
C ALA A 239 3.52 7.81 -5.41
N TYR A 240 3.74 9.09 -5.17
CA TYR A 240 4.79 9.87 -5.80
C TYR A 240 6.19 9.33 -5.45
N GLU A 241 6.48 9.06 -4.17
CA GLU A 241 7.74 8.45 -3.75
C GLU A 241 7.98 7.08 -4.39
N ASN A 242 6.95 6.22 -4.44
CA ASN A 242 7.04 4.92 -5.07
C ASN A 242 7.34 5.04 -6.57
N ALA A 243 6.71 6.00 -7.26
CA ALA A 243 6.99 6.29 -8.67
C ALA A 243 8.43 6.75 -8.89
N GLN A 244 8.95 7.62 -8.03
CA GLN A 244 10.32 8.13 -8.12
C GLN A 244 11.37 7.05 -7.83
N LYS A 245 11.16 6.22 -6.80
CA LYS A 245 12.04 5.08 -6.49
C LYS A 245 12.16 4.12 -7.68
N ARG A 246 11.06 3.91 -8.42
CA ARG A 246 11.06 3.09 -9.65
C ARG A 246 11.84 3.74 -10.77
N LYS A 247 11.58 5.02 -11.05
CA LYS A 247 12.29 5.78 -12.09
C LYS A 247 13.80 5.76 -11.83
N ALA A 248 14.24 5.96 -10.59
CA ALA A 248 15.65 5.90 -10.22
C ALA A 248 16.29 4.51 -10.46
N VAL A 249 15.55 3.41 -10.23
CA VAL A 249 16.03 2.04 -10.53
C VAL A 249 16.12 1.79 -12.03
N ASP A 250 15.17 2.29 -12.83
CA ASP A 250 15.16 2.16 -14.28
C ASP A 250 16.26 3.00 -14.93
N ASP A 251 16.49 4.23 -14.48
CA ASP A 251 17.57 5.10 -14.94
C ASP A 251 18.96 4.51 -14.62
N ALA A 252 19.11 3.80 -13.50
CA ALA A 252 20.36 3.11 -13.17
C ALA A 252 20.64 1.87 -14.05
N ARG A 253 19.63 1.34 -14.76
CA ARG A 253 19.75 0.15 -15.62
C ARG A 253 19.89 0.45 -17.11
N THR A 254 19.47 1.62 -17.57
CA THR A 254 19.56 2.06 -18.97
C THR A 254 20.82 2.88 -19.18
N PRO A 255 21.70 2.54 -20.17
CA PRO A 255 22.79 3.45 -20.57
C PRO A 255 22.16 4.70 -21.18
N LYS A 256 22.52 5.88 -20.65
CA LYS A 256 22.02 7.17 -21.15
C LYS A 256 22.42 7.39 -22.61
N GLU A 257 21.44 7.51 -23.51
CA GLU A 257 21.56 8.30 -24.72
C GLU A 257 21.18 9.76 -24.34
N GLU A 258 22.11 10.68 -24.52
CA GLU A 258 21.95 12.09 -24.16
C GLU A 258 21.01 12.78 -25.17
N ASP A 259 19.82 13.22 -24.72
CA ASP A 259 18.88 14.03 -25.50
C ASP A 259 18.85 15.47 -24.96
N PRO A 260 19.01 16.53 -25.81
CA PRO A 260 19.29 17.90 -25.34
C PRO A 260 18.14 18.68 -24.71
N ASP A 261 16.91 18.13 -24.64
CA ASP A 261 15.74 18.81 -24.05
C ASP A 261 15.57 18.57 -22.52
N GLU A 262 16.61 18.00 -21.85
CA GLU A 262 16.55 17.51 -20.47
C GLU A 262 16.94 18.55 -19.39
N GLU A 263 17.22 19.81 -19.67
CA GLU A 263 17.72 20.74 -18.63
C GLU A 263 16.73 20.90 -17.45
N GLN A 264 15.42 20.85 -17.70
CA GLN A 264 14.39 20.94 -16.64
C GLN A 264 14.16 19.60 -15.90
N ALA A 265 14.35 18.47 -16.58
CA ALA A 265 14.27 17.14 -15.97
C ALA A 265 15.49 16.86 -15.07
N VAL A 266 16.64 17.41 -15.40
CA VAL A 266 17.91 17.25 -14.66
C VAL A 266 17.87 17.97 -13.30
N GLU A 267 17.28 19.16 -13.19
CA GLU A 267 17.13 19.86 -11.89
C GLU A 267 16.23 19.08 -10.93
N ASN A 268 15.12 18.52 -11.40
CA ASN A 268 14.21 17.69 -10.60
C ASN A 268 14.87 16.37 -10.16
N THR A 269 15.64 15.76 -11.03
CA THR A 269 16.38 14.51 -10.75
C THR A 269 17.49 14.75 -9.74
N ALA A 270 18.22 15.89 -9.84
CA ALA A 270 19.29 16.24 -8.91
C ALA A 270 18.77 16.49 -7.48
N TYR A 271 17.61 17.12 -7.32
CA TYR A 271 16.95 17.34 -6.05
C TYR A 271 16.55 16.00 -5.38
N PHE A 272 15.93 15.11 -6.15
CA PHE A 272 15.53 13.78 -5.67
C PHE A 272 16.72 12.90 -5.34
N GLN A 273 17.76 12.91 -6.17
CA GLN A 273 19.00 12.20 -5.89
C GLN A 273 19.69 12.72 -4.63
N SER A 274 19.64 14.03 -4.39
CA SER A 274 20.16 14.63 -3.16
C SER A 274 19.40 14.15 -1.94
N ARG A 275 18.07 14.09 -2.00
CA ARG A 275 17.20 13.63 -0.90
C ARG A 275 17.38 12.13 -0.63
N GLN A 276 17.40 11.29 -1.67
CA GLN A 276 17.68 9.86 -1.53
C GLN A 276 19.09 9.61 -0.98
N ARG A 277 20.07 10.36 -1.42
CA ARG A 277 21.45 10.24 -0.93
C ARG A 277 21.57 10.62 0.54
N ILE A 278 20.81 11.62 1.00
CA ILE A 278 20.72 11.97 2.42
C ILE A 278 20.08 10.80 3.21
N LEU A 279 19.00 10.19 2.72
CA LEU A 279 18.35 9.06 3.37
C LEU A 279 19.26 7.81 3.39
N GLU A 280 20.00 7.54 2.32
CA GLU A 280 20.98 6.46 2.26
C GLU A 280 22.14 6.69 3.25
N LEU A 281 22.68 7.90 3.28
CA LEU A 281 23.71 8.27 4.26
C LEU A 281 23.18 8.13 5.69
N MET A 282 21.94 8.57 5.95
CA MET A 282 21.31 8.40 7.25
C MET A 282 21.11 6.92 7.63
N SER A 283 21.06 5.99 6.67
CA SER A 283 20.94 4.56 6.97
C SER A 283 22.10 4.00 7.80
N ALA A 284 23.27 4.63 7.74
CA ALA A 284 24.45 4.29 8.51
C ALA A 284 24.41 4.78 9.98
N LEU A 285 23.48 5.67 10.31
CA LEU A 285 23.32 6.19 11.67
C LEU A 285 22.43 5.25 12.52
N THR A 286 22.58 5.36 13.85
CA THR A 286 21.64 4.69 14.76
C THR A 286 20.25 5.31 14.65
N ASP A 287 19.19 4.58 14.99
CA ASP A 287 17.82 5.07 14.87
C ASP A 287 17.56 6.32 15.73
N GLU A 288 18.25 6.43 16.87
CA GLU A 288 18.20 7.61 17.72
C GLU A 288 18.86 8.84 17.06
N ASP A 289 20.00 8.65 16.39
CA ASP A 289 20.72 9.72 15.72
C ASP A 289 20.01 10.13 14.42
N LYS A 290 19.35 9.19 13.72
CA LYS A 290 18.45 9.50 12.60
C LYS A 290 17.32 10.42 13.04
N THR A 291 16.65 10.08 14.14
CA THR A 291 15.56 10.90 14.70
C THR A 291 16.08 12.29 15.11
N LEU A 292 17.26 12.36 15.75
CA LEU A 292 17.88 13.63 16.13
C LEU A 292 18.18 14.51 14.90
N ILE A 293 18.82 13.94 13.88
CA ILE A 293 19.16 14.67 12.64
C ILE A 293 17.88 15.07 11.89
N SER A 294 16.87 14.18 11.81
CA SER A 294 15.57 14.50 11.18
C SER A 294 14.89 15.68 11.85
N LEU A 295 14.87 15.75 13.19
CA LEU A 295 14.29 16.86 13.94
C LEU A 295 15.10 18.15 13.81
N ARG A 296 16.44 18.06 13.87
CA ARG A 296 17.33 19.21 13.76
C ARG A 296 17.26 19.89 12.39
N PHE A 297 17.14 19.10 11.31
CA PHE A 297 17.19 19.59 9.94
C PHE A 297 15.84 19.55 9.23
N GLY A 298 14.76 19.10 9.88
CA GLY A 298 13.41 19.04 9.32
C GLY A 298 13.28 18.09 8.14
N LEU A 299 14.03 16.96 8.12
CA LEU A 299 14.12 16.07 6.96
C LEU A 299 12.84 15.29 6.68
N GLU A 300 11.99 15.12 7.69
CA GLU A 300 10.69 14.43 7.59
C GLU A 300 9.51 15.39 7.40
N GLY A 301 9.75 16.59 6.86
CA GLY A 301 8.70 17.58 6.62
C GLY A 301 8.30 18.39 7.85
N GLY A 302 9.22 18.58 8.81
CA GLY A 302 9.05 19.47 9.95
C GLY A 302 9.89 20.75 9.85
N LEU A 303 9.59 21.74 10.71
CA LEU A 303 10.51 22.87 10.91
C LEU A 303 11.80 22.37 11.56
N PRO A 304 12.99 22.86 11.12
CA PRO A 304 14.23 22.61 11.84
C PRO A 304 14.10 23.10 13.29
N LEU A 305 14.34 22.22 14.24
CA LEU A 305 14.26 22.56 15.66
C LEU A 305 15.62 23.08 16.18
N SER A 306 15.59 24.01 17.15
CA SER A 306 16.78 24.42 17.88
C SER A 306 17.34 23.25 18.72
N PRO A 307 18.61 23.32 19.19
CA PRO A 307 19.13 22.30 20.10
C PRO A 307 18.30 22.14 21.37
N GLU A 308 17.76 23.25 21.91
CA GLU A 308 16.93 23.26 23.11
C GLU A 308 15.58 22.54 22.84
N GLU A 309 14.90 22.88 21.74
CA GLU A 309 13.63 22.26 21.36
C GLU A 309 13.79 20.77 21.04
N THR A 310 14.92 20.39 20.43
CA THR A 310 15.25 18.98 20.15
C THR A 310 15.52 18.22 21.44
N ALA A 311 16.24 18.84 22.38
CA ALA A 311 16.52 18.28 23.69
C ALA A 311 15.23 17.99 24.47
N ASP A 312 14.30 18.96 24.50
CA ASP A 312 13.00 18.81 25.15
C ASP A 312 12.20 17.66 24.52
N ARG A 313 12.24 17.51 23.20
CA ARG A 313 11.48 16.50 22.48
C ARG A 313 12.04 15.08 22.62
N LEU A 314 13.37 14.95 22.76
CA LEU A 314 14.06 13.67 22.93
C LEU A 314 14.32 13.32 24.40
N GLY A 315 14.08 14.24 25.33
CA GLY A 315 14.31 14.02 26.78
C GLY A 315 15.81 13.94 27.16
N ILE A 316 16.69 14.63 26.42
CA ILE A 316 18.15 14.70 26.63
C ILE A 316 18.56 16.14 26.87
N THR A 317 19.82 16.37 27.19
CA THR A 317 20.33 17.74 27.39
C THR A 317 20.70 18.41 26.07
N PRO A 318 20.63 19.78 25.95
CA PRO A 318 21.04 20.49 24.75
C PRO A 318 22.52 20.25 24.38
N GLU A 319 23.40 20.09 25.39
CA GLU A 319 24.81 19.75 25.18
C GLU A 319 24.96 18.36 24.54
N GLU A 320 24.14 17.41 24.94
CA GLU A 320 24.12 16.06 24.38
C GLU A 320 23.60 16.06 22.94
N VAL A 321 22.59 16.90 22.61
CA VAL A 321 22.11 17.10 21.23
C VAL A 321 23.24 17.58 20.34
N ILE A 322 24.01 18.63 20.76
CA ILE A 322 25.11 19.20 19.99
C ILE A 322 26.25 18.18 19.80
N ASN A 323 26.55 17.40 20.81
CA ASN A 323 27.60 16.39 20.74
C ASN A 323 27.23 15.26 19.81
N ARG A 324 25.98 14.74 19.89
CA ARG A 324 25.46 13.68 19.02
C ARG A 324 25.28 14.16 17.58
N GLU A 325 24.81 15.40 17.37
CA GLU A 325 24.72 16.01 16.05
C GLU A 325 26.12 16.08 15.39
N SER A 326 27.13 16.56 16.14
CA SER A 326 28.50 16.65 15.63
C SER A 326 29.07 15.27 15.28
N ALA A 327 28.82 14.27 16.11
CA ALA A 327 29.26 12.89 15.87
C ALA A 327 28.57 12.27 14.67
N ALA A 328 27.25 12.45 14.55
CA ALA A 328 26.45 11.97 13.42
C ALA A 328 26.92 12.61 12.10
N LEU A 329 27.10 13.93 12.08
CA LEU A 329 27.60 14.64 10.89
C LEU A 329 29.04 14.23 10.51
N ALA A 330 29.89 13.90 11.50
CA ALA A 330 31.23 13.38 11.25
C ALA A 330 31.18 11.96 10.65
N ALA A 331 30.28 11.09 11.13
CA ALA A 331 30.07 9.77 10.58
C ALA A 331 29.60 9.82 9.10
N LEU A 332 28.62 10.70 8.79
CA LEU A 332 28.14 10.93 7.44
C LEU A 332 29.23 11.47 6.48
N ARG A 333 30.16 12.27 6.99
CA ARG A 333 31.30 12.76 6.19
C ARG A 333 32.40 11.73 6.00
N GLY A 334 32.59 10.82 6.96
CA GLY A 334 33.60 9.76 6.91
C GLY A 334 33.31 8.70 5.84
N GLU A 335 32.07 8.41 5.55
CA GLU A 335 31.69 7.49 4.46
C GLU A 335 31.95 8.07 3.06
N HIS A 336 31.98 9.39 2.92
CA HIS A 336 32.27 10.05 1.64
C HIS A 336 33.75 9.97 1.20
N GLN A 337 34.66 9.52 2.07
CA GLN A 337 36.10 9.39 1.73
C GLN A 337 36.49 7.96 1.36
N ASN A 338 35.60 6.96 1.47
CA ASN A 338 35.87 5.55 1.24
C ASN A 338 35.05 4.92 0.09
N GLY A 339 34.38 5.70 -0.75
CA GLY A 339 33.58 5.22 -1.90
C GLY A 339 34.15 5.66 -3.24
#